data_c4c2e8a218b2a819100a2e7468904f17
#
_entry.id   c4c2e8a218b2a819100a2e7468904f17
#
_cell.length_a   1.000
_cell.length_b   1.000
_cell.length_c   1.000
_cell.angle_alpha   90.00
_cell.angle_beta   90.00
_cell.angle_gamma   90.00
#
_symmetry.space_group_name_H-M   'P 1'
#
loop_
_entity.id
_entity.type
_entity.pdbx_description
1 polymer ?
#
loop_
_entity_poly.entity_id
_entity_poly.type
_entity_poly.pdbx_seq_one_letter_code
_entity_poly.pdbx_strand_id
1 'polypeptide(L)'
;MIDQPTIDRILDAAQIYDVVSDFVTLRKRGVNYVGLCPFHDDKTPSFYVSPAKGLCKCFACGKGGNAVHFIMEHEQMSYPEALKYLAKKYGIEIKERELSSEEKIAQGERESLFIVNNFARDYFQNILKNHVDGRSIGMAYFRSRGFRDDIIEKFQLGYCTESHDALAQEALKKGYKKDYLVKTGLCYETD
;
A
#
# COMPACT_ATOMS: atom_id res chain seq x y z
N MET A 1 11.82 -14.05 -5.77
CA MET A 1 10.32 -14.02 -5.73
C MET A 1 9.85 -15.42 -5.35
N ILE A 2 8.87 -15.53 -4.43
CA ILE A 2 8.31 -16.85 -4.05
C ILE A 2 7.50 -17.37 -5.24
N ASP A 3 7.70 -18.64 -5.59
CA ASP A 3 6.96 -19.27 -6.69
C ASP A 3 5.49 -19.52 -6.33
N GLN A 4 4.61 -19.58 -7.33
CA GLN A 4 3.17 -19.73 -7.11
C GLN A 4 2.81 -21.02 -6.35
N PRO A 5 3.40 -22.20 -6.67
CA PRO A 5 3.11 -23.43 -5.93
C PRO A 5 3.47 -23.32 -4.44
N THR A 6 4.55 -22.60 -4.09
CA THR A 6 4.92 -22.36 -2.69
C THR A 6 3.92 -21.41 -2.02
N ILE A 7 3.46 -20.36 -2.73
CA ILE A 7 2.41 -19.46 -2.22
C ILE A 7 1.13 -20.24 -1.93
N ASP A 8 0.69 -21.08 -2.86
CA ASP A 8 -0.53 -21.88 -2.70
C ASP A 8 -0.42 -22.82 -1.49
N ARG A 9 0.72 -23.49 -1.30
CA ARG A 9 0.99 -24.33 -0.12
C ARG A 9 0.94 -23.54 1.20
N ILE A 10 1.46 -22.32 1.20
CA ILE A 10 1.41 -21.45 2.39
C ILE A 10 -0.03 -21.05 2.70
N LEU A 11 -0.80 -20.66 1.67
CA LEU A 11 -2.20 -20.27 1.82
C LEU A 11 -3.08 -21.43 2.30
N ASP A 12 -2.87 -22.64 1.79
CA ASP A 12 -3.60 -23.84 2.20
C ASP A 12 -3.27 -24.25 3.65
N ALA A 13 -2.02 -24.11 4.07
CA ALA A 13 -1.58 -24.42 5.42
C ALA A 13 -2.01 -23.36 6.45
N ALA A 14 -2.09 -22.09 6.06
CA ALA A 14 -2.36 -20.97 6.94
C ALA A 14 -3.85 -20.86 7.31
N GLN A 15 -4.32 -21.75 8.17
CA GLN A 15 -5.70 -21.73 8.67
C GLN A 15 -5.96 -20.45 9.47
N ILE A 16 -6.99 -19.69 9.06
CA ILE A 16 -7.28 -18.37 9.65
C ILE A 16 -7.46 -18.41 11.17
N TYR A 17 -8.07 -19.46 11.70
CA TYR A 17 -8.25 -19.61 13.15
C TYR A 17 -6.91 -19.74 13.87
N ASP A 18 -6.02 -20.61 13.37
CA ASP A 18 -4.72 -20.87 14.00
C ASP A 18 -3.82 -19.62 13.96
N VAL A 19 -3.88 -18.89 12.84
CA VAL A 19 -3.10 -17.66 12.68
C VAL A 19 -3.59 -16.56 13.61
N VAL A 20 -4.90 -16.34 13.67
CA VAL A 20 -5.49 -15.27 14.49
C VAL A 20 -5.40 -15.60 15.98
N SER A 21 -5.53 -16.88 16.37
CA SER A 21 -5.49 -17.29 17.78
C SER A 21 -4.14 -17.05 18.45
N ASP A 22 -3.05 -16.90 17.70
CA ASP A 22 -1.75 -16.49 18.26
C ASP A 22 -1.76 -15.08 18.86
N PHE A 23 -2.63 -14.22 18.35
CA PHE A 23 -2.66 -12.78 18.68
C PHE A 23 -3.92 -12.35 19.42
N VAL A 24 -5.03 -13.06 19.21
CA VAL A 24 -6.35 -12.68 19.70
C VAL A 24 -6.98 -13.84 20.47
N THR A 25 -7.41 -13.59 21.70
CA THR A 25 -8.20 -14.57 22.48
C THR A 25 -9.57 -14.71 21.83
N LEU A 26 -9.82 -15.87 21.22
CA LEU A 26 -11.04 -16.18 20.50
C LEU A 26 -11.99 -17.06 21.33
N ARG A 27 -13.29 -16.74 21.29
CA ARG A 27 -14.35 -17.56 21.88
C ARG A 27 -15.26 -18.10 20.78
N LYS A 28 -15.65 -19.36 20.87
CA LYS A 28 -16.55 -20.00 19.90
C LYS A 28 -17.95 -19.36 19.95
N ARG A 29 -18.48 -19.02 18.77
CA ARG A 29 -19.86 -18.52 18.60
C ARG A 29 -20.50 -19.18 17.39
N GLY A 30 -21.19 -20.26 17.63
CA GLY A 30 -21.73 -21.12 16.57
C GLY A 30 -20.61 -21.77 15.75
N VAL A 31 -20.63 -21.57 14.44
CA VAL A 31 -19.62 -22.09 13.49
C VAL A 31 -18.40 -21.14 13.34
N ASN A 32 -18.45 -19.96 13.95
CA ASN A 32 -17.40 -18.95 13.91
C ASN A 32 -16.77 -18.76 15.30
N TYR A 33 -15.76 -17.91 15.33
CA TYR A 33 -15.14 -17.44 16.56
C TYR A 33 -15.21 -15.90 16.63
N VAL A 34 -15.17 -15.37 17.86
CA VAL A 34 -15.25 -13.93 18.09
C VAL A 34 -14.26 -13.52 19.18
N GLY A 35 -13.61 -12.36 19.02
CA GLY A 35 -12.69 -11.76 19.99
C GLY A 35 -12.72 -10.25 19.93
N LEU A 36 -11.87 -9.62 20.74
CA LEU A 36 -11.61 -8.19 20.64
C LEU A 36 -10.77 -7.90 19.40
N CYS A 37 -11.02 -6.80 18.74
CA CYS A 37 -10.30 -6.43 17.53
C CYS A 37 -8.86 -5.97 17.85
N PRO A 38 -7.84 -6.52 17.19
CA PRO A 38 -6.46 -6.08 17.42
C PRO A 38 -6.09 -4.77 16.68
N PHE A 39 -6.99 -4.26 15.83
CA PHE A 39 -6.71 -3.13 14.94
C PHE A 39 -7.28 -1.79 15.45
N HIS A 40 -8.06 -1.78 16.52
CA HIS A 40 -8.59 -0.59 17.20
C HIS A 40 -8.89 -0.91 18.66
N ASP A 41 -9.05 0.11 19.48
CA ASP A 41 -9.46 -0.05 20.88
C ASP A 41 -10.92 -0.56 20.94
N ASP A 42 -11.05 -1.86 21.19
CA ASP A 42 -12.34 -2.59 21.16
C ASP A 42 -12.73 -3.01 22.58
N LYS A 43 -13.86 -2.51 23.07
CA LYS A 43 -14.39 -2.85 24.39
C LYS A 43 -15.39 -4.00 24.36
N THR A 44 -15.89 -4.34 23.19
CA THR A 44 -16.88 -5.39 22.98
C THR A 44 -16.46 -6.28 21.81
N PRO A 45 -16.52 -7.62 21.95
CA PRO A 45 -16.04 -8.52 20.90
C PRO A 45 -16.74 -8.28 19.55
N SER A 46 -16.01 -7.67 18.61
CA SER A 46 -16.50 -7.31 17.27
C SER A 46 -15.72 -7.96 16.14
N PHE A 47 -14.62 -8.66 16.47
CA PHE A 47 -13.75 -9.32 15.51
C PHE A 47 -14.13 -10.79 15.33
N TYR A 48 -14.67 -11.11 14.16
CA TYR A 48 -15.14 -12.44 13.81
C TYR A 48 -14.14 -13.19 12.94
N VAL A 49 -13.95 -14.46 13.22
CA VAL A 49 -13.12 -15.39 12.45
C VAL A 49 -14.00 -16.55 11.99
N SER A 50 -14.04 -16.78 10.68
CA SER A 50 -14.79 -17.85 10.04
C SER A 50 -13.83 -18.88 9.43
N PRO A 51 -13.57 -20.02 10.09
CA PRO A 51 -12.69 -21.07 9.54
C PRO A 51 -13.21 -21.61 8.21
N ALA A 52 -14.53 -21.81 8.10
CA ALA A 52 -15.14 -22.33 6.86
C ALA A 52 -14.95 -21.41 5.64
N LYS A 53 -14.80 -20.09 5.86
CA LYS A 53 -14.55 -19.12 4.79
C LYS A 53 -13.07 -18.75 4.64
N GLY A 54 -12.20 -19.17 5.57
CA GLY A 54 -10.80 -18.75 5.62
C GLY A 54 -10.60 -17.25 5.85
N LEU A 55 -11.57 -16.56 6.48
CA LEU A 55 -11.60 -15.11 6.59
C LEU A 55 -11.85 -14.65 8.03
N CYS A 56 -11.30 -13.48 8.36
CA CYS A 56 -11.65 -12.70 9.54
C CYS A 56 -12.20 -11.33 9.14
N LYS A 57 -13.03 -10.73 10.00
CA LYS A 57 -13.56 -9.38 9.82
C LYS A 57 -13.98 -8.74 11.14
N CYS A 58 -13.56 -7.51 11.34
CA CYS A 58 -14.12 -6.66 12.39
C CYS A 58 -15.37 -5.94 11.87
N PHE A 59 -16.50 -6.06 12.58
CA PHE A 59 -17.74 -5.36 12.21
C PHE A 59 -17.81 -3.93 12.74
N ALA A 60 -16.88 -3.51 13.61
CA ALA A 60 -16.77 -2.15 14.09
C ALA A 60 -15.89 -1.27 13.18
N CYS A 61 -14.64 -1.67 12.93
CA CYS A 61 -13.70 -0.88 12.10
C CYS A 61 -13.63 -1.30 10.62
N GLY A 62 -14.28 -2.42 10.24
CA GLY A 62 -14.32 -2.91 8.86
C GLY A 62 -13.08 -3.67 8.40
N LYS A 63 -11.97 -3.64 9.13
CA LYS A 63 -10.75 -4.38 8.80
C LYS A 63 -10.97 -5.88 8.81
N GLY A 64 -10.27 -6.59 7.90
CA GLY A 64 -10.34 -8.04 7.81
C GLY A 64 -9.76 -8.55 6.50
N GLY A 65 -9.75 -9.87 6.33
CA GLY A 65 -9.19 -10.54 5.16
C GLY A 65 -8.86 -12.00 5.45
N ASN A 66 -8.00 -12.60 4.63
CA ASN A 66 -7.46 -13.93 4.87
C ASN A 66 -6.29 -13.90 5.86
N ALA A 67 -5.68 -15.06 6.14
CA ALA A 67 -4.55 -15.18 7.08
C ALA A 67 -3.36 -14.28 6.72
N VAL A 68 -3.03 -14.16 5.44
CA VAL A 68 -1.93 -13.31 4.98
C VAL A 68 -2.24 -11.84 5.22
N HIS A 69 -3.45 -11.38 4.85
CA HIS A 69 -3.88 -10.01 5.11
C HIS A 69 -3.91 -9.67 6.60
N PHE A 70 -4.31 -10.62 7.44
CA PHE A 70 -4.28 -10.43 8.89
C PHE A 70 -2.86 -10.17 9.38
N ILE A 71 -1.87 -10.98 8.96
CA ILE A 71 -0.46 -10.80 9.32
C ILE A 71 0.09 -9.47 8.77
N MET A 72 -0.21 -9.13 7.50
CA MET A 72 0.22 -7.86 6.91
C MET A 72 -0.24 -6.65 7.75
N GLU A 73 -1.49 -6.64 8.15
CA GLU A 73 -2.09 -5.55 8.92
C GLU A 73 -1.63 -5.54 10.39
N HIS A 74 -1.50 -6.72 11.02
CA HIS A 74 -1.13 -6.84 12.43
C HIS A 74 0.35 -6.55 12.67
N GLU A 75 1.22 -7.15 11.87
CA GLU A 75 2.68 -7.04 12.00
C GLU A 75 3.26 -5.89 11.14
N GLN A 76 2.41 -5.18 10.39
CA GLN A 76 2.80 -4.10 9.47
C GLN A 76 3.85 -4.55 8.44
N MET A 77 3.68 -5.76 7.93
CA MET A 77 4.57 -6.40 6.96
C MET A 77 4.03 -6.27 5.54
N SER A 78 4.94 -6.28 4.56
CA SER A 78 4.58 -6.44 3.16
C SER A 78 4.08 -7.86 2.87
N TYR A 79 3.36 -8.04 1.75
CA TYR A 79 2.85 -9.36 1.34
C TYR A 79 3.95 -10.45 1.26
N PRO A 80 5.13 -10.21 0.65
CA PRO A 80 6.20 -11.21 0.65
C PRO A 80 6.73 -11.55 2.05
N GLU A 81 6.81 -10.58 2.95
CA GLU A 81 7.25 -10.79 4.34
C GLU A 81 6.23 -11.60 5.13
N ALA A 82 4.93 -11.30 4.96
CA ALA A 82 3.85 -12.07 5.58
C ALA A 82 3.84 -13.54 5.10
N LEU A 83 4.09 -13.78 3.81
CA LEU A 83 4.25 -15.15 3.28
C LEU A 83 5.46 -15.86 3.91
N LYS A 84 6.62 -15.18 4.05
CA LYS A 84 7.82 -15.73 4.71
C LYS A 84 7.55 -16.06 6.18
N TYR A 85 6.83 -15.19 6.88
CA TYR A 85 6.41 -15.39 8.25
C TYR A 85 5.56 -16.66 8.41
N LEU A 86 4.52 -16.79 7.58
CA LEU A 86 3.64 -17.97 7.58
C LEU A 86 4.36 -19.24 7.16
N ALA A 87 5.22 -19.18 6.14
CA ALA A 87 6.02 -20.31 5.73
C ALA A 87 6.92 -20.82 6.86
N LYS A 88 7.56 -19.91 7.60
CA LYS A 88 8.37 -20.26 8.80
C LYS A 88 7.50 -20.92 9.88
N LYS A 89 6.31 -20.36 10.15
CA LYS A 89 5.38 -20.91 11.16
C LYS A 89 4.97 -22.35 10.82
N TYR A 90 4.69 -22.63 9.55
CA TYR A 90 4.20 -23.95 9.09
C TYR A 90 5.31 -24.88 8.56
N GLY A 91 6.58 -24.50 8.71
CA GLY A 91 7.73 -25.32 8.27
C GLY A 91 7.78 -25.54 6.75
N ILE A 92 7.24 -24.59 5.98
CA ILE A 92 7.24 -24.65 4.51
C ILE A 92 8.53 -24.04 4.00
N GLU A 93 9.36 -24.85 3.31
CA GLU A 93 10.56 -24.36 2.65
C GLU A 93 10.19 -23.47 1.47
N ILE A 94 10.71 -22.23 1.47
CA ILE A 94 10.52 -21.27 0.38
C ILE A 94 11.64 -21.50 -0.64
N LYS A 95 11.26 -21.96 -1.82
CA LYS A 95 12.15 -21.92 -2.97
C LYS A 95 12.06 -20.52 -3.59
N GLU A 96 13.06 -19.69 -3.31
CA GLU A 96 13.16 -18.39 -3.97
C GLU A 96 13.68 -18.63 -5.39
N ARG A 97 12.86 -18.31 -6.40
CA ARG A 97 13.31 -18.25 -7.77
C ARG A 97 14.28 -17.07 -7.90
N GLU A 98 15.50 -17.34 -8.31
CA GLU A 98 16.40 -16.28 -8.74
C GLU A 98 15.80 -15.57 -9.95
N LEU A 99 15.66 -14.26 -9.82
CA LEU A 99 15.24 -13.42 -10.95
C LEU A 99 16.34 -13.42 -12.00
N SER A 100 15.97 -13.57 -13.27
CA SER A 100 16.91 -13.36 -14.36
C SER A 100 17.50 -11.95 -14.33
N SER A 101 18.61 -11.74 -15.01
CA SER A 101 19.21 -10.39 -15.13
C SER A 101 18.24 -9.39 -15.73
N GLU A 102 17.44 -9.81 -16.70
CA GLU A 102 16.41 -8.98 -17.34
C GLU A 102 15.26 -8.63 -16.37
N GLU A 103 14.78 -9.59 -15.57
CA GLU A 103 13.75 -9.38 -14.55
C GLU A 103 14.23 -8.44 -13.44
N LYS A 104 15.50 -8.52 -13.02
CA LYS A 104 16.12 -7.59 -12.05
C LYS A 104 16.19 -6.17 -12.60
N ILE A 105 16.57 -6.01 -13.87
CA ILE A 105 16.61 -4.71 -14.55
C ILE A 105 15.21 -4.13 -14.65
N ALA A 106 14.23 -4.90 -15.09
CA ALA A 106 12.83 -4.46 -15.21
C ALA A 106 12.22 -4.07 -13.85
N GLN A 107 12.54 -4.81 -12.78
CA GLN A 107 12.11 -4.47 -11.43
C GLN A 107 12.75 -3.16 -10.95
N GLY A 108 14.06 -2.99 -11.13
CA GLY A 108 14.77 -1.76 -10.76
C GLY A 108 14.26 -0.54 -11.55
N GLU A 109 13.93 -0.72 -12.83
CA GLU A 109 13.31 0.32 -13.64
C GLU A 109 11.93 0.70 -13.10
N ARG A 110 11.08 -0.29 -12.81
CA ARG A 110 9.74 -0.07 -12.23
C ARG A 110 9.81 0.66 -10.90
N GLU A 111 10.72 0.29 -10.01
CA GLU A 111 10.95 0.98 -8.74
C GLU A 111 11.37 2.43 -8.96
N SER A 112 12.26 2.69 -9.92
CA SER A 112 12.69 4.04 -10.28
C SER A 112 11.53 4.90 -10.79
N LEU A 113 10.63 4.34 -11.61
CA LEU A 113 9.42 5.03 -12.08
C LEU A 113 8.47 5.37 -10.91
N PHE A 114 8.29 4.47 -9.96
CA PHE A 114 7.49 4.75 -8.75
C PHE A 114 8.09 5.86 -7.89
N ILE A 115 9.42 5.88 -7.71
CA ILE A 115 10.12 6.91 -6.95
C ILE A 115 9.91 8.29 -7.61
N VAL A 116 10.02 8.38 -8.93
CA VAL A 116 9.81 9.61 -9.69
C VAL A 116 8.35 10.07 -9.59
N ASN A 117 7.38 9.16 -9.71
CA ASN A 117 5.96 9.50 -9.55
C ASN A 117 5.63 10.00 -8.13
N ASN A 118 6.19 9.38 -7.10
CA ASN A 118 6.02 9.85 -5.72
C ASN A 118 6.62 11.25 -5.53
N PHE A 119 7.80 11.50 -6.08
CA PHE A 119 8.40 12.83 -6.06
C PHE A 119 7.49 13.87 -6.72
N ALA A 120 6.96 13.58 -7.92
CA ALA A 120 6.07 14.49 -8.63
C ALA A 120 4.78 14.76 -7.85
N ARG A 121 4.17 13.72 -7.25
CA ARG A 121 3.01 13.86 -6.36
C ARG A 121 3.31 14.84 -5.22
N ASP A 122 4.40 14.60 -4.49
CA ASP A 122 4.77 15.41 -3.33
C ASP A 122 5.11 16.85 -3.74
N TYR A 123 5.76 17.02 -4.90
CA TYR A 123 6.03 18.32 -5.49
C TYR A 123 4.75 19.10 -5.78
N PHE A 124 3.80 18.52 -6.52
CA PHE A 124 2.55 19.20 -6.87
C PHE A 124 1.66 19.47 -5.66
N GLN A 125 1.63 18.59 -4.67
CA GLN A 125 0.95 18.86 -3.40
C GLN A 125 1.60 19.99 -2.62
N ASN A 126 2.94 20.05 -2.58
CA ASN A 126 3.66 21.14 -1.94
C ASN A 126 3.38 22.47 -2.64
N ILE A 127 3.35 22.49 -3.97
CA ILE A 127 2.97 23.69 -4.73
C ILE A 127 1.54 24.12 -4.39
N LEU A 128 0.60 23.21 -4.37
CA LEU A 128 -0.80 23.52 -4.02
C LEU A 128 -0.92 24.15 -2.63
N LYS A 129 -0.20 23.64 -1.64
CA LYS A 129 -0.31 24.04 -0.24
C LYS A 129 0.51 25.30 0.09
N ASN A 130 1.69 25.46 -0.51
CA ASN A 130 2.70 26.40 -0.06
C ASN A 130 3.03 27.51 -1.07
N HIS A 131 2.85 27.28 -2.38
CA HIS A 131 3.10 28.29 -3.39
C HIS A 131 1.96 29.34 -3.43
N VAL A 132 2.29 30.58 -3.80
CA VAL A 132 1.29 31.69 -3.87
C VAL A 132 0.16 31.30 -4.83
N ASP A 133 0.48 30.88 -6.07
CA ASP A 133 -0.52 30.51 -7.07
C ASP A 133 -1.26 29.22 -6.69
N GLY A 134 -0.58 28.28 -6.04
CA GLY A 134 -1.20 27.07 -5.53
C GLY A 134 -2.33 27.40 -4.55
N ARG A 135 -2.11 28.32 -3.65
CA ARG A 135 -3.11 28.76 -2.66
C ARG A 135 -4.21 29.65 -3.25
N SER A 136 -3.80 30.65 -4.06
CA SER A 136 -4.73 31.65 -4.59
C SER A 136 -5.55 31.15 -5.78
N ILE A 137 -5.01 30.27 -6.59
CA ILE A 137 -5.65 29.71 -7.79
C ILE A 137 -6.10 28.27 -7.54
N GLY A 138 -5.15 27.36 -7.22
CA GLY A 138 -5.42 25.93 -7.10
C GLY A 138 -6.40 25.59 -5.98
N MET A 139 -6.10 26.01 -4.75
CA MET A 139 -6.99 25.75 -3.60
C MET A 139 -8.33 26.48 -3.74
N ALA A 140 -8.31 27.73 -4.25
CA ALA A 140 -9.55 28.47 -4.51
C ALA A 140 -10.43 27.75 -5.53
N TYR A 141 -9.86 27.20 -6.61
CA TYR A 141 -10.58 26.41 -7.60
C TYR A 141 -11.21 25.16 -6.99
N PHE A 142 -10.46 24.34 -6.23
CA PHE A 142 -11.02 23.16 -5.60
C PHE A 142 -12.16 23.49 -4.62
N ARG A 143 -11.98 24.52 -3.79
CA ARG A 143 -12.99 24.95 -2.84
C ARG A 143 -14.24 25.50 -3.54
N SER A 144 -14.10 26.25 -4.63
CA SER A 144 -15.24 26.74 -5.42
C SER A 144 -16.06 25.61 -6.07
N ARG A 145 -15.41 24.44 -6.29
CA ARG A 145 -16.06 23.21 -6.79
C ARG A 145 -16.64 22.34 -5.67
N GLY A 146 -16.56 22.81 -4.40
CA GLY A 146 -17.11 22.10 -3.26
C GLY A 146 -16.22 21.00 -2.68
N PHE A 147 -14.95 20.92 -3.08
CA PHE A 147 -14.02 19.98 -2.47
C PHE A 147 -13.63 20.48 -1.07
N ARG A 148 -13.76 19.60 -0.08
CA ARG A 148 -13.28 19.87 1.27
C ARG A 148 -11.77 19.59 1.38
N ASP A 149 -11.09 20.26 2.29
CA ASP A 149 -9.64 20.15 2.46
C ASP A 149 -9.21 18.71 2.80
N ASP A 150 -10.00 17.95 3.58
CA ASP A 150 -9.74 16.54 3.86
C ASP A 150 -9.80 15.64 2.60
N ILE A 151 -10.68 15.98 1.67
CA ILE A 151 -10.78 15.28 0.38
C ILE A 151 -9.61 15.64 -0.54
N ILE A 152 -9.23 16.91 -0.60
CA ILE A 152 -8.06 17.37 -1.36
C ILE A 152 -6.80 16.63 -0.89
N GLU A 153 -6.64 16.47 0.41
CA GLU A 153 -5.52 15.73 0.99
C GLU A 153 -5.59 14.22 0.73
N LYS A 154 -6.75 13.61 0.97
CA LYS A 154 -6.97 12.16 0.78
C LYS A 154 -6.74 11.72 -0.66
N PHE A 155 -7.18 12.50 -1.64
CA PHE A 155 -6.98 12.24 -3.06
C PHE A 155 -5.66 12.78 -3.61
N GLN A 156 -4.83 13.36 -2.75
CA GLN A 156 -3.49 13.84 -3.10
C GLN A 156 -3.51 14.82 -4.27
N LEU A 157 -4.51 15.73 -4.28
CA LEU A 157 -4.62 16.72 -5.34
C LEU A 157 -3.44 17.69 -5.29
N GLY A 158 -2.96 18.10 -6.45
CA GLY A 158 -1.81 18.98 -6.61
C GLY A 158 -2.11 20.15 -7.55
N TYR A 159 -1.14 21.04 -7.68
CA TYR A 159 -1.19 22.17 -8.59
C TYR A 159 0.13 22.29 -9.36
N CYS A 160 0.03 22.49 -10.67
CA CYS A 160 1.17 22.80 -11.55
C CYS A 160 1.19 24.30 -11.83
N THR A 161 2.34 24.94 -11.65
CA THR A 161 2.54 26.36 -12.03
C THR A 161 2.59 26.52 -13.56
N GLU A 162 2.51 27.74 -14.04
CA GLU A 162 2.59 28.03 -15.49
C GLU A 162 3.99 27.77 -16.08
N SER A 163 5.02 27.64 -15.26
CA SER A 163 6.37 27.31 -15.73
C SER A 163 6.42 25.87 -16.26
N HIS A 164 6.65 25.73 -17.56
CA HIS A 164 6.64 24.46 -18.27
C HIS A 164 7.71 23.46 -17.83
N ASP A 165 8.81 23.93 -17.25
CA ASP A 165 9.99 23.13 -16.89
C ASP A 165 10.25 23.04 -15.37
N ALA A 166 9.42 23.67 -14.53
CA ALA A 166 9.63 23.77 -13.09
C ALA A 166 9.81 22.41 -12.41
N LEU A 167 8.96 21.41 -12.74
CA LEU A 167 9.07 20.04 -12.23
C LEU A 167 10.39 19.40 -12.67
N ALA A 168 10.72 19.51 -13.95
CA ALA A 168 11.94 18.91 -14.52
C ALA A 168 13.20 19.48 -13.88
N GLN A 169 13.28 20.80 -13.73
CA GLN A 169 14.41 21.47 -13.10
C GLN A 169 14.58 21.05 -11.64
N GLU A 170 13.49 21.01 -10.87
CA GLU A 170 13.55 20.59 -9.45
C GLU A 170 13.92 19.10 -9.33
N ALA A 171 13.41 18.25 -10.20
CA ALA A 171 13.75 16.83 -10.23
C ALA A 171 15.23 16.62 -10.54
N LEU A 172 15.75 17.27 -11.58
CA LEU A 172 17.17 17.17 -11.96
C LEU A 172 18.09 17.71 -10.85
N LYS A 173 17.73 18.82 -10.21
CA LYS A 173 18.45 19.38 -9.07
C LYS A 173 18.53 18.40 -7.89
N LYS A 174 17.50 17.58 -7.69
CA LYS A 174 17.47 16.53 -6.66
C LYS A 174 18.10 15.22 -7.10
N GLY A 175 18.65 15.15 -8.31
CA GLY A 175 19.39 13.99 -8.81
C GLY A 175 18.54 12.93 -9.50
N TYR A 176 17.26 13.21 -9.80
CA TYR A 176 16.44 12.31 -10.61
C TYR A 176 16.89 12.30 -12.08
N LYS A 177 16.84 11.14 -12.71
CA LYS A 177 17.27 11.00 -14.12
C LYS A 177 16.16 11.45 -15.07
N LYS A 178 16.54 12.23 -16.11
CA LYS A 178 15.64 12.72 -17.15
C LYS A 178 14.83 11.60 -17.82
N ASP A 179 15.48 10.47 -18.12
CA ASP A 179 14.85 9.33 -18.79
C ASP A 179 13.61 8.81 -18.04
N TYR A 180 13.63 8.79 -16.71
CA TYR A 180 12.49 8.36 -15.93
C TYR A 180 11.36 9.39 -15.89
N LEU A 181 11.67 10.69 -15.96
CA LEU A 181 10.67 11.75 -16.09
C LEU A 181 9.94 11.67 -17.43
N VAL A 182 10.65 11.33 -18.50
CA VAL A 182 10.07 11.14 -19.83
C VAL A 182 9.25 9.83 -19.88
N LYS A 183 9.81 8.73 -19.39
CA LYS A 183 9.11 7.42 -19.37
C LYS A 183 7.83 7.43 -18.55
N THR A 184 7.74 8.22 -17.50
CA THR A 184 6.50 8.40 -16.71
C THR A 184 5.48 9.30 -17.39
N GLY A 185 5.85 10.00 -18.46
CA GLY A 185 5.00 11.01 -19.10
C GLY A 185 4.86 12.32 -18.33
N LEU A 186 5.66 12.52 -17.27
CA LEU A 186 5.67 13.77 -16.49
C LEU A 186 6.33 14.91 -17.25
N CYS A 187 7.25 14.58 -18.15
CA CYS A 187 7.93 15.53 -19.03
C CYS A 187 8.00 14.94 -20.44
N TYR A 188 8.15 15.81 -21.41
CA TYR A 188 8.46 15.45 -22.79
C TYR A 188 9.68 16.26 -23.25
N GLU A 189 10.41 15.73 -24.23
CA GLU A 189 11.51 16.44 -24.85
C GLU A 189 10.94 17.31 -25.96
N THR A 190 11.35 18.57 -25.99
CA THR A 190 11.17 19.47 -27.13
C THR A 190 12.45 19.46 -27.95
N ASP A 191 12.31 19.41 -29.25
CA ASP A 191 13.43 19.57 -30.21
C ASP A 191 14.10 20.95 -30.07
#